data_52481ea04360930af51640e2404a0a2b
#
_entry.id   52481ea04360930af51640e2404a0a2b
#
_cell.length_a   1.000
_cell.length_b   1.000
_cell.length_c   1.000
_cell.angle_alpha   90.00
_cell.angle_beta   90.00
_cell.angle_gamma   90.00
#
_symmetry.space_group_name_H-M   'P 1'
#
loop_
_entity.id
_entity.type
_entity.pdbx_description
1 polymer ?
#
loop_
_entity_poly.entity_id
_entity_poly.type
_entity_poly.pdbx_seq_one_letter_code
_entity_poly.pdbx_strand_id
1 'polypeptide(L)'
;MLLKQLRYNEFMTEEPLRERPLFEVRTLLGFSVRTTKYYWGIITTIKHPSMRGKEGDVQDALKAPDEIRRSKKDPTTFLFYKSKTADRWVCAVAKKLNGEGFLITAYPTDNIKEGEQIWPR
;
A
#
# COMPACT_ATOMS: atom_id res chain seq x y z
N MET A 1 -21.17 29.93 -7.04
CA MET A 1 -20.71 29.70 -7.15
C MET A 1 -20.07 29.72 -7.14
N LEU A 2 -19.89 29.63 -7.00
CA LEU A 2 -19.16 29.24 -7.07
C LEU A 2 -19.04 28.98 -6.43
N LEU A 3 -19.24 29.01 -6.03
CA LEU A 3 -18.99 28.40 -5.64
C LEU A 3 -19.20 27.56 -5.65
N LYS A 4 -19.56 27.23 -6.12
CA LYS A 4 -19.50 26.30 -6.36
C LYS A 4 -18.95 25.79 -6.92
N GLN A 5 -18.39 26.09 -7.45
CA GLN A 5 -17.57 25.68 -7.87
C GLN A 5 -16.65 25.75 -7.50
N LEU A 6 -16.48 26.43 -7.18
CA LEU A 6 -15.65 26.40 -6.65
C LEU A 6 -15.61 25.98 -5.95
N ARG A 7 -16.17 26.06 -5.89
CA ARG A 7 -16.14 25.41 -5.19
C ARG A 7 -16.41 24.38 -5.24
N TYR A 8 -16.77 24.23 -5.95
CA TYR A 8 -16.98 23.01 -6.27
C TYR A 8 -15.78 22.30 -6.07
N ASN A 9 -14.83 22.68 -6.55
CA ASN A 9 -13.72 22.09 -6.35
C ASN A 9 -13.31 22.27 -5.07
N GLU A 10 -13.60 23.15 -4.52
CA GLU A 10 -13.32 23.28 -3.34
C GLU A 10 -14.21 22.87 -2.58
N PHE A 11 -15.28 22.76 -2.96
CA PHE A 11 -16.15 22.34 -2.20
C PHE A 11 -16.28 21.08 -2.13
N MET A 12 -15.84 20.48 -2.76
CA MET A 12 -15.85 19.24 -2.48
C MET A 12 -15.04 19.10 -1.40
N THR A 13 -15.22 19.64 -0.33
CA THR A 13 -14.31 19.60 0.66
C THR A 13 -14.17 18.32 1.34
N GLU A 14 -15.19 17.57 1.46
CA GLU A 14 -15.06 16.31 2.09
C GLU A 14 -14.24 15.41 1.28
N GLU A 15 -14.36 15.50 0.00
CA GLU A 15 -13.64 14.68 -0.91
C GLU A 15 -12.16 14.85 -0.72
N PRO A 16 -11.63 16.05 -0.67
CA PRO A 16 -10.21 16.22 -0.43
C PRO A 16 -9.73 15.60 0.86
N LEU A 17 -10.54 15.60 1.89
CA LEU A 17 -10.12 14.99 3.13
C LEU A 17 -9.99 13.50 3.00
N ARG A 18 -10.93 12.86 2.34
CA ARG A 18 -10.85 11.42 2.16
C ARG A 18 -9.72 11.03 1.25
N GLU A 19 -9.37 11.92 0.32
CA GLU A 19 -8.30 11.64 -0.62
C GLU A 19 -6.94 12.10 -0.13
N ARG A 20 -6.86 12.64 1.07
CA ARG A 20 -5.58 13.17 1.55
C ARG A 20 -4.55 12.05 1.64
N PRO A 21 -3.44 12.20 0.97
CA PRO A 21 -2.44 11.12 0.96
C PRO A 21 -1.79 10.96 2.32
N LEU A 22 -1.54 9.75 2.70
CA LEU A 22 -0.73 9.46 3.87
C LEU A 22 0.71 9.33 3.43
N PHE A 23 0.94 8.55 2.37
CA PHE A 23 2.26 8.47 1.77
C PHE A 23 2.14 8.02 0.32
N GLU A 24 3.22 8.28 -0.42
CA GLU A 24 3.38 7.78 -1.76
C GLU A 24 4.85 7.48 -1.91
N VAL A 25 5.22 6.25 -2.22
CA VAL A 25 6.61 5.85 -2.32
C VAL A 25 6.85 5.11 -3.62
N ARG A 26 8.04 5.30 -4.17
CA ARG A 26 8.42 4.59 -5.38
C ARG A 26 8.95 3.23 -4.97
N THR A 27 8.41 2.19 -5.56
CA THR A 27 8.79 0.83 -5.20
C THR A 27 10.06 0.42 -5.92
N LEU A 28 10.64 -0.68 -5.47
CA LEU A 28 11.80 -1.26 -6.13
C LEU A 28 11.50 -1.61 -7.58
N LEU A 29 10.25 -1.91 -7.91
CA LEU A 29 9.89 -2.24 -9.29
C LEU A 29 9.71 -1.02 -10.18
N GLY A 30 9.81 0.17 -9.63
CA GLY A 30 9.80 1.38 -10.45
C GLY A 30 8.47 2.08 -10.59
N PHE A 31 7.41 1.58 -9.97
CA PHE A 31 6.16 2.32 -9.95
C PHE A 31 5.89 2.81 -8.53
N SER A 32 5.08 3.85 -8.43
CA SER A 32 4.78 4.41 -7.11
C SER A 32 3.54 3.79 -6.53
N VAL A 33 3.52 3.62 -5.21
CA VAL A 33 2.38 3.11 -4.48
C VAL A 33 1.94 4.16 -3.48
N ARG A 34 0.65 4.44 -3.43
CA ARG A 34 0.13 5.44 -2.52
C ARG A 34 -1.01 4.89 -1.70
N THR A 35 -1.28 5.54 -0.58
CA THR A 35 -2.46 5.28 0.21
C THR A 35 -2.89 6.59 0.86
N THR A 36 -4.14 6.63 1.31
CA THR A 36 -4.69 7.80 1.99
C THR A 36 -4.80 7.52 3.47
N LYS A 37 -4.95 8.58 4.26
CA LYS A 37 -5.18 8.40 5.69
C LYS A 37 -6.46 7.61 5.92
N TYR A 38 -7.47 7.87 5.10
CA TYR A 38 -8.74 7.19 5.25
C TYR A 38 -8.59 5.69 5.03
N TYR A 39 -7.93 5.31 3.95
CA TYR A 39 -7.80 3.89 3.63
C TYR A 39 -6.87 3.17 4.61
N TRP A 40 -5.81 3.84 5.04
CA TRP A 40 -4.92 3.26 6.04
C TRP A 40 -5.70 3.01 7.34
N GLY A 41 -6.63 3.90 7.66
CA GLY A 41 -7.50 3.71 8.81
C GLY A 41 -8.35 2.44 8.69
N ILE A 42 -8.83 2.15 7.48
CA ILE A 42 -9.58 0.92 7.25
C ILE A 42 -8.68 -0.30 7.45
N ILE A 43 -7.47 -0.25 6.91
CA ILE A 43 -6.53 -1.36 7.06
C ILE A 43 -6.26 -1.63 8.53
N THR A 44 -5.99 -0.59 9.30
CA THR A 44 -5.56 -0.76 10.69
C THR A 44 -6.71 -0.91 11.68
N THR A 45 -7.94 -0.68 11.24
CA THR A 45 -9.09 -0.84 12.12
C THR A 45 -9.81 -2.16 11.82
N ILE A 46 -9.95 -2.48 10.56
CA ILE A 46 -10.77 -3.62 10.16
C ILE A 46 -9.96 -4.83 9.73
N LYS A 47 -8.97 -4.59 8.87
CA LYS A 47 -8.25 -5.72 8.28
C LYS A 47 -7.14 -6.25 9.17
N HIS A 48 -6.23 -5.40 9.60
CA HIS A 48 -5.05 -5.82 10.33
C HIS A 48 -4.69 -4.81 11.40
N PRO A 49 -5.39 -4.84 12.54
CA PRO A 49 -5.12 -3.86 13.60
C PRO A 49 -3.70 -3.87 14.13
N SER A 50 -2.98 -4.98 13.97
CA SER A 50 -1.60 -5.05 14.42
C SER A 50 -0.68 -4.15 13.62
N MET A 51 -1.15 -3.63 12.49
CA MET A 51 -0.35 -2.72 11.67
C MET A 51 -0.47 -1.27 12.10
N ARG A 52 -1.26 -0.97 13.12
CA ARG A 52 -1.40 0.40 13.57
C ARG A 52 -0.03 0.96 13.96
N GLY A 53 0.27 2.14 13.45
CA GLY A 53 1.55 2.79 13.75
C GLY A 53 2.72 2.28 12.94
N LYS A 54 2.48 1.36 12.00
CA LYS A 54 3.57 0.74 11.26
C LYS A 54 3.69 1.23 9.83
N GLU A 55 3.33 2.48 9.61
CA GLU A 55 3.44 3.10 8.29
C GLU A 55 4.87 3.05 7.75
N GLY A 56 5.84 3.25 8.63
CA GLY A 56 7.24 3.21 8.21
C GLY A 56 7.66 1.84 7.72
N ASP A 57 7.18 0.79 8.39
CA ASP A 57 7.52 -0.58 7.99
C ASP A 57 6.93 -0.88 6.62
N VAL A 58 5.74 -0.39 6.34
CA VAL A 58 5.10 -0.61 5.05
C VAL A 58 5.87 0.11 3.96
N GLN A 59 6.29 1.35 4.22
CA GLN A 59 7.05 2.09 3.24
C GLN A 59 8.40 1.42 2.97
N ASP A 60 9.04 0.89 4.00
CA ASP A 60 10.29 0.17 3.84
C ASP A 60 10.10 -1.07 2.98
N ALA A 61 9.03 -1.80 3.20
CA ALA A 61 8.76 -3.00 2.41
C ALA A 61 8.58 -2.65 0.94
N LEU A 62 7.93 -1.52 0.64
CA LEU A 62 7.73 -1.12 -0.74
C LEU A 62 9.02 -0.65 -1.40
N LYS A 63 9.85 0.08 -0.66
CA LYS A 63 11.07 0.66 -1.24
C LYS A 63 12.22 -0.31 -1.31
N ALA A 64 12.39 -1.12 -0.28
CA ALA A 64 13.55 -2.00 -0.15
C ALA A 64 13.15 -3.37 0.37
N PRO A 65 12.33 -4.09 -0.36
CA PRO A 65 11.87 -5.41 0.08
C PRO A 65 12.99 -6.42 0.02
N ASP A 66 12.81 -7.53 0.73
CA ASP A 66 13.71 -8.67 0.62
C ASP A 66 13.20 -9.63 -0.44
N GLU A 67 11.91 -9.62 -0.71
CA GLU A 67 11.33 -10.48 -1.73
C GLU A 67 10.06 -9.85 -2.27
N ILE A 68 9.80 -10.00 -3.57
CA ILE A 68 8.56 -9.53 -4.19
C ILE A 68 7.93 -10.69 -4.89
N ARG A 69 6.63 -10.86 -4.71
CA ARG A 69 5.86 -11.88 -5.38
C ARG A 69 4.69 -11.25 -6.13
N ARG A 70 4.26 -11.92 -7.19
CA ARG A 70 3.08 -11.49 -7.95
C ARG A 70 1.97 -12.47 -7.63
N SER A 71 0.79 -11.96 -7.37
CA SER A 71 -0.36 -12.81 -7.06
C SER A 71 -0.70 -13.67 -8.27
N LYS A 72 -0.98 -14.94 -8.04
CA LYS A 72 -1.39 -15.83 -9.13
C LYS A 72 -2.83 -15.60 -9.51
N LYS A 73 -3.64 -15.11 -8.59
CA LYS A 73 -5.04 -14.82 -8.87
C LYS A 73 -5.22 -13.52 -9.59
N ASP A 74 -4.36 -12.56 -9.35
CA ASP A 74 -4.48 -11.23 -9.93
C ASP A 74 -3.08 -10.74 -10.29
N PRO A 75 -2.67 -10.88 -11.55
CA PRO A 75 -1.30 -10.51 -11.94
C PRO A 75 -0.98 -9.03 -11.78
N THR A 76 -1.96 -8.18 -11.48
CA THR A 76 -1.71 -6.77 -11.23
C THR A 76 -1.45 -6.49 -9.75
N THR A 77 -1.51 -7.52 -8.91
CA THR A 77 -1.30 -7.39 -7.47
C THR A 77 0.07 -7.94 -7.09
N PHE A 78 0.82 -7.15 -6.34
CA PHE A 78 2.17 -7.47 -5.94
C PHE A 78 2.28 -7.49 -4.43
N LEU A 79 3.11 -8.41 -3.92
CA LEU A 79 3.32 -8.57 -2.49
C LEU A 79 4.78 -8.29 -2.21
N PHE A 80 5.03 -7.27 -1.39
CA PHE A 80 6.39 -6.82 -1.06
C PHE A 80 6.67 -7.25 0.36
N TYR A 81 7.65 -8.13 0.53
CA TYR A 81 7.99 -8.68 1.84
C TYR A 81 9.29 -8.10 2.37
N LYS A 82 9.26 -7.64 3.60
CA LYS A 82 10.44 -7.10 4.26
C LYS A 82 10.64 -7.84 5.57
N SER A 83 11.82 -8.39 5.76
CA SER A 83 12.15 -9.12 6.98
C SER A 83 12.24 -8.16 8.16
N LYS A 84 11.67 -8.56 9.28
CA LYS A 84 11.74 -7.77 10.51
C LYS A 84 12.58 -8.52 11.55
N THR A 85 12.42 -9.82 11.61
CA THR A 85 13.26 -10.68 12.47
C THR A 85 13.52 -11.94 11.67
N ALA A 86 14.20 -12.90 12.26
CA ALA A 86 14.60 -14.11 11.55
C ALA A 86 13.41 -14.85 10.94
N ASP A 87 12.26 -14.81 11.60
CA ASP A 87 11.10 -15.56 11.13
C ASP A 87 9.84 -14.70 11.01
N ARG A 88 9.99 -13.39 10.86
CA ARG A 88 8.84 -12.50 10.71
C ARG A 88 9.08 -11.48 9.63
N TRP A 89 8.05 -11.23 8.84
CA TRP A 89 8.09 -10.25 7.77
C TRP A 89 6.90 -9.33 7.87
N VAL A 90 7.04 -8.16 7.25
CA VAL A 90 5.89 -7.32 6.96
C VAL A 90 5.65 -7.47 5.46
N CYS A 91 4.40 -7.70 5.08
CA CYS A 91 4.00 -7.78 3.68
C CYS A 91 3.15 -6.58 3.34
N ALA A 92 3.55 -5.83 2.31
CA ALA A 92 2.74 -4.74 1.77
C ALA A 92 2.16 -5.24 0.45
N VAL A 93 0.86 -5.17 0.31
CA VAL A 93 0.16 -5.66 -0.88
C VAL A 93 -0.31 -4.46 -1.69
N ALA A 94 0.12 -4.37 -2.92
CA ALA A 94 -0.22 -3.23 -3.77
C ALA A 94 -0.76 -3.69 -5.11
N LYS A 95 -1.72 -2.95 -5.65
CA LYS A 95 -2.28 -3.22 -6.97
C LYS A 95 -1.84 -2.12 -7.91
N LYS A 96 -1.43 -2.51 -9.12
CA LYS A 96 -0.97 -1.56 -10.12
C LYS A 96 -1.98 -1.53 -11.25
N LEU A 97 -2.55 -0.36 -11.51
CA LEU A 97 -3.49 -0.17 -12.61
C LEU A 97 -3.08 1.07 -13.38
N ASN A 98 -2.95 0.93 -14.68
CA ASN A 98 -2.60 2.07 -15.56
C ASN A 98 -1.35 2.78 -15.09
N GLY A 99 -0.36 2.01 -14.63
CA GLY A 99 0.92 2.59 -14.20
C GLY A 99 0.92 3.15 -12.79
N GLU A 100 -0.21 3.18 -12.10
CA GLU A 100 -0.30 3.71 -10.74
C GLU A 100 -0.54 2.61 -9.75
N GLY A 101 0.09 2.71 -8.60
CA GLY A 101 -0.05 1.71 -7.55
C GLY A 101 -0.84 2.20 -6.36
N PHE A 102 -1.62 1.29 -5.78
CA PHE A 102 -2.42 1.59 -4.62
C PHE A 102 -2.18 0.51 -3.57
N LEU A 103 -2.04 0.93 -2.32
CA LEU A 103 -1.89 -0.05 -1.24
C LEU A 103 -3.24 -0.71 -0.98
N ILE A 104 -3.26 -2.02 -1.06
CA ILE A 104 -4.48 -2.78 -0.82
C ILE A 104 -4.58 -3.18 0.64
N THR A 105 -3.47 -3.63 1.23
CA THR A 105 -3.42 -3.99 2.64
C THR A 105 -1.96 -4.18 3.03
N ALA A 106 -1.74 -4.42 4.32
CA ALA A 106 -0.41 -4.76 4.82
C ALA A 106 -0.62 -5.60 6.06
N TYR A 107 0.27 -6.54 6.30
CA TYR A 107 0.12 -7.43 7.44
C TYR A 107 1.47 -8.04 7.85
N PRO A 108 1.60 -8.44 9.11
CA PRO A 108 2.78 -9.20 9.52
C PRO A 108 2.54 -10.66 9.19
N THR A 109 3.61 -11.37 8.88
CA THR A 109 3.49 -12.80 8.56
C THR A 109 4.75 -13.52 8.97
N ASP A 110 4.63 -14.81 9.27
CA ASP A 110 5.78 -15.62 9.62
C ASP A 110 6.21 -16.52 8.46
N ASN A 111 5.60 -16.36 7.29
CA ASN A 111 6.09 -17.11 6.16
C ASN A 111 5.66 -16.47 4.84
N ILE A 112 6.40 -16.77 3.77
CA ILE A 112 6.16 -16.23 2.46
C ILE A 112 5.69 -17.37 1.59
N LYS A 113 4.39 -17.44 1.33
CA LYS A 113 3.83 -18.54 0.57
C LYS A 113 3.09 -18.15 -0.69
N GLU A 114 2.48 -16.98 -0.68
CA GLU A 114 1.58 -16.63 -1.77
C GLU A 114 2.28 -16.09 -2.97
N GLY A 115 1.75 -16.43 -4.14
CA GLY A 115 2.21 -15.83 -5.37
C GLY A 115 3.45 -16.47 -5.94
N GLU A 116 3.91 -15.84 -7.00
CA GLU A 116 5.09 -16.29 -7.71
C GLU A 116 6.21 -15.28 -7.46
N GLN A 117 7.37 -15.76 -7.07
CA GLN A 117 8.49 -14.86 -6.80
C GLN A 117 8.95 -14.20 -8.09
N ILE A 118 9.03 -12.88 -8.10
CA ILE A 118 9.52 -12.15 -9.26
C ILE A 118 10.79 -11.37 -8.93
N TRP A 119 11.11 -11.24 -7.65
CA TRP A 119 12.35 -10.56 -7.25
C TRP A 119 12.75 -11.09 -5.88
N PRO A 120 14.03 -11.35 -5.61
CA PRO A 120 15.13 -11.31 -6.58
C PRO A 120 15.01 -12.47 -7.54
N ARG A 121 15.66 -12.32 -8.70
CA ARG A 121 15.61 -13.35 -9.71
C ARG A 121 16.75 -14.32 -9.59
#